data_9cf2eb9662d97bf5dba525ce963b2693
#
_entry.id   9cf2eb9662d97bf5dba525ce963b2693
#
_cell.length_a   1.000
_cell.length_b   1.000
_cell.length_c   1.000
_cell.angle_alpha   90.00
_cell.angle_beta   90.00
_cell.angle_gamma   90.00
#
_symmetry.space_group_name_H-M   'P 1'
#
loop_
_entity.id
_entity.type
_entity.pdbx_description
1 polymer ?
#
loop_
_entity_poly.entity_id
_entity_poly.type
_entity_poly.pdbx_seq_one_letter_code
_entity_poly.pdbx_strand_id
1 'polypeptide(L)'
;MLDRTDRSLVGVWWWTVDRWLLASALLLMVVGALLVMAAGPAVATLINLPSQHFGMRQGIFMIPAVGIMLLVSLLEPRPIRALALLGLAGTIALMVLAVVAGSEIKGATRWINIAGFNLQPSEFAKPLFAVVSAWLLTLWREGQDFPGWIYSAALMALIVTILVLQPDIGMTLMIVLTWGFQMFLAGMPMLLVVGIVALAPLGLYLAYLHLDHVTLRIEKFIEGGAWQVEQAKHSFANGGLFGVGPGDGTVKLHLPDAHSDFIFAVAGEEFGALACLTLVALYGFIVLRGFARALSDEGLFCLIAGASLVLQFGVQAAIHMASSADLIPTKGMTLPLISYGGSSLVASGLTMGLILALTRRRAPYSLPRRRHLQEAV
;
A
#
# COMPACT_ATOMS: atom_id res chain seq x y z
N MET A 1 -7.53 -27.66 19.13
CA MET A 1 -7.36 -27.75 17.66
C MET A 1 -8.66 -27.27 17.03
N LEU A 2 -8.60 -26.30 16.09
CA LEU A 2 -9.82 -25.89 15.35
C LEU A 2 -10.21 -27.02 14.40
N ASP A 3 -11.35 -27.68 14.69
CA ASP A 3 -11.89 -28.75 13.85
C ASP A 3 -12.55 -28.14 12.59
N ARG A 4 -12.58 -28.90 11.48
CA ARG A 4 -13.28 -28.49 10.24
C ARG A 4 -14.81 -28.34 10.43
N THR A 5 -15.36 -28.91 11.48
CA THR A 5 -16.76 -28.80 11.88
C THR A 5 -17.05 -27.56 12.72
N ASP A 6 -16.02 -26.83 13.16
CA ASP A 6 -16.18 -25.62 13.97
C ASP A 6 -16.82 -24.49 13.14
N ARG A 7 -18.05 -24.12 13.50
CA ARG A 7 -18.82 -23.03 12.87
C ARG A 7 -18.59 -21.67 13.52
N SER A 8 -17.65 -21.55 14.46
CA SER A 8 -17.27 -20.27 15.02
C SER A 8 -16.67 -19.34 13.93
N LEU A 9 -16.80 -18.02 14.11
CA LEU A 9 -16.22 -17.03 13.17
C LEU A 9 -14.73 -17.30 12.93
N VAL A 10 -13.98 -17.63 13.97
CA VAL A 10 -12.54 -17.91 13.89
C VAL A 10 -12.28 -19.24 13.20
N GLY A 11 -13.09 -20.27 13.46
CA GLY A 11 -12.99 -21.58 12.80
C GLY A 11 -13.20 -21.45 11.29
N VAL A 12 -14.32 -20.83 10.88
CA VAL A 12 -14.62 -20.59 9.47
C VAL A 12 -13.51 -19.74 8.80
N TRP A 13 -13.06 -18.67 9.45
CA TRP A 13 -11.98 -17.83 8.95
C TRP A 13 -10.69 -18.62 8.72
N TRP A 14 -10.26 -19.42 9.70
CA TRP A 14 -9.01 -20.19 9.60
C TRP A 14 -8.99 -21.18 8.43
N TRP A 15 -10.13 -21.74 8.09
CA TRP A 15 -10.26 -22.70 6.98
C TRP A 15 -10.48 -22.03 5.62
N THR A 16 -10.82 -20.74 5.58
CA THR A 16 -11.11 -20.00 4.36
C THR A 16 -10.02 -19.00 3.96
N VAL A 17 -9.29 -18.43 4.95
CA VAL A 17 -8.21 -17.48 4.71
C VAL A 17 -7.02 -18.13 3.98
N ASP A 18 -6.35 -17.36 3.12
CA ASP A 18 -5.10 -17.82 2.54
C ASP A 18 -3.94 -17.69 3.54
N ARG A 19 -3.58 -18.83 4.15
CA ARG A 19 -2.55 -18.91 5.20
C ARG A 19 -1.16 -18.50 4.70
N TRP A 20 -0.88 -18.71 3.41
CA TRP A 20 0.40 -18.33 2.84
C TRP A 20 0.52 -16.81 2.70
N LEU A 21 -0.55 -16.12 2.26
CA LEU A 21 -0.58 -14.65 2.25
C LEU A 21 -0.46 -14.10 3.67
N LEU A 22 -1.17 -14.68 4.63
CA LEU A 22 -1.09 -14.27 6.04
C LEU A 22 0.32 -14.48 6.61
N ALA A 23 0.91 -15.66 6.39
CA ALA A 23 2.26 -15.97 6.87
C ALA A 23 3.32 -15.05 6.23
N SER A 24 3.20 -14.78 4.92
CA SER A 24 4.11 -13.87 4.22
C SER A 24 4.00 -12.43 4.71
N ALA A 25 2.79 -11.96 5.01
CA ALA A 25 2.58 -10.62 5.57
C ALA A 25 3.18 -10.50 6.98
N LEU A 26 2.96 -11.48 7.84
CA LEU A 26 3.56 -11.52 9.17
C LEU A 26 5.09 -11.62 9.10
N LEU A 27 5.62 -12.40 8.17
CA LEU A 27 7.07 -12.50 7.95
C LEU A 27 7.66 -11.15 7.52
N LEU A 28 7.02 -10.41 6.58
CA LEU A 28 7.45 -9.06 6.21
C LEU A 28 7.47 -8.12 7.42
N MET A 29 6.46 -8.18 8.30
CA MET A 29 6.42 -7.33 9.50
C MET A 29 7.54 -7.67 10.48
N VAL A 30 7.86 -8.95 10.66
CA VAL A 30 8.99 -9.38 11.50
C VAL A 30 10.32 -8.92 10.91
N VAL A 31 10.54 -9.13 9.61
CA VAL A 31 11.73 -8.64 8.91
C VAL A 31 11.82 -7.11 9.00
N GLY A 32 10.69 -6.41 8.83
CA GLY A 32 10.62 -4.95 8.98
C GLY A 32 11.03 -4.49 10.37
N ALA A 33 10.56 -5.17 11.43
CA ALA A 33 10.98 -4.85 12.79
C ALA A 33 12.50 -5.02 13.00
N LEU A 34 13.08 -6.10 12.48
CA LEU A 34 14.52 -6.34 12.55
C LEU A 34 15.31 -5.27 11.78
N LEU A 35 14.91 -4.94 10.57
CA LEU A 35 15.57 -3.92 9.76
C LEU A 35 15.46 -2.52 10.38
N VAL A 36 14.30 -2.16 10.95
CA VAL A 36 14.15 -0.87 11.66
C VAL A 36 14.98 -0.83 12.93
N MET A 37 15.13 -1.95 13.65
CA MET A 37 16.06 -2.04 14.80
C MET A 37 17.52 -1.85 14.38
N ALA A 38 17.90 -2.29 13.19
CA ALA A 38 19.24 -2.15 12.64
C ALA A 38 19.52 -0.73 12.09
N ALA A 39 18.54 -0.13 11.40
CA ALA A 39 18.66 1.20 10.81
C ALA A 39 18.37 2.35 11.80
N GLY A 40 17.48 2.11 12.77
CA GLY A 40 16.97 3.13 13.68
C GLY A 40 18.01 3.86 14.52
N PRO A 41 18.99 3.16 15.14
CA PRO A 41 20.04 3.79 15.94
C PRO A 41 20.85 4.84 15.17
N ALA A 42 21.16 4.58 13.91
CA ALA A 42 21.91 5.51 13.04
C ALA A 42 21.16 6.84 12.89
N VAL A 43 19.89 6.77 12.53
CA VAL A 43 19.05 7.98 12.35
C VAL A 43 18.75 8.66 13.68
N ALA A 44 18.52 7.91 14.76
CA ALA A 44 18.28 8.46 16.09
C ALA A 44 19.43 9.33 16.59
N THR A 45 20.67 8.88 16.37
CA THR A 45 21.86 9.67 16.74
C THR A 45 21.98 10.97 15.95
N LEU A 46 21.64 10.98 14.65
CA LEU A 46 21.66 12.18 13.81
C LEU A 46 20.70 13.29 14.29
N ILE A 47 19.62 12.91 14.97
CA ILE A 47 18.59 13.86 15.46
C ILE A 47 18.52 13.93 16.98
N ASN A 48 19.57 13.48 17.68
CA ASN A 48 19.71 13.52 19.14
C ASN A 48 18.57 12.82 19.90
N LEU A 49 18.07 11.68 19.38
CA LEU A 49 17.09 10.82 20.05
C LEU A 49 17.78 9.56 20.62
N PRO A 50 17.15 8.90 21.62
CA PRO A 50 17.62 7.61 22.11
C PRO A 50 17.73 6.59 20.98
N SER A 51 18.78 5.78 20.95
CA SER A 51 19.06 4.80 19.88
C SER A 51 17.90 3.83 19.62
N GLN A 52 17.14 3.49 20.66
CA GLN A 52 15.99 2.55 20.58
C GLN A 52 14.68 3.21 20.15
N HIS A 53 14.64 4.54 19.91
CA HIS A 53 13.43 5.30 19.68
C HIS A 53 12.57 4.73 18.52
N PHE A 54 13.19 4.50 17.38
CA PHE A 54 12.49 4.01 16.19
C PHE A 54 12.08 2.55 16.31
N GLY A 55 12.93 1.68 16.89
CA GLY A 55 12.61 0.28 17.13
C GLY A 55 11.43 0.11 18.09
N MET A 56 11.40 0.85 19.21
CA MET A 56 10.29 0.81 20.16
C MET A 56 8.99 1.30 19.53
N ARG A 57 9.02 2.43 18.81
CA ARG A 57 7.83 2.94 18.11
C ARG A 57 7.33 2.00 17.02
N GLN A 58 8.24 1.35 16.27
CA GLN A 58 7.85 0.33 15.30
C GLN A 58 7.08 -0.81 15.98
N GLY A 59 7.56 -1.31 17.13
CA GLY A 59 6.86 -2.32 17.92
C GLY A 59 5.46 -1.86 18.38
N ILE A 60 5.34 -0.61 18.86
CA ILE A 60 4.07 -0.04 19.27
C ILE A 60 3.07 0.04 18.10
N PHE A 61 3.51 0.49 16.92
CA PHE A 61 2.64 0.58 15.74
C PHE A 61 2.32 -0.78 15.11
N MET A 62 3.18 -1.78 15.31
CA MET A 62 2.96 -3.13 14.80
C MET A 62 1.76 -3.80 15.46
N ILE A 63 1.51 -3.52 16.76
CA ILE A 63 0.34 -4.08 17.47
C ILE A 63 -0.98 -3.69 16.79
N PRO A 64 -1.32 -2.40 16.60
CA PRO A 64 -2.55 -2.02 15.90
C PRO A 64 -2.53 -2.45 14.42
N ALA A 65 -1.38 -2.47 13.73
CA ALA A 65 -1.29 -2.91 12.36
C ALA A 65 -1.67 -4.40 12.20
N VAL A 66 -1.13 -5.29 13.05
CA VAL A 66 -1.50 -6.71 13.09
C VAL A 66 -2.96 -6.87 13.53
N GLY A 67 -3.38 -6.14 14.57
CA GLY A 67 -4.76 -6.18 15.07
C GLY A 67 -5.76 -5.83 13.97
N ILE A 68 -5.57 -4.70 13.27
CA ILE A 68 -6.43 -4.27 12.15
C ILE A 68 -6.38 -5.28 11.01
N MET A 69 -5.20 -5.77 10.64
CA MET A 69 -5.05 -6.79 9.60
C MET A 69 -5.89 -8.03 9.91
N LEU A 70 -5.81 -8.55 11.12
CA LEU A 70 -6.56 -9.75 11.53
C LEU A 70 -8.06 -9.46 11.64
N LEU A 71 -8.47 -8.37 12.29
CA LEU A 71 -9.88 -8.01 12.47
C LEU A 71 -10.58 -7.77 11.13
N VAL A 72 -9.94 -7.01 10.23
CA VAL A 72 -10.50 -6.74 8.90
C VAL A 72 -10.55 -8.01 8.05
N SER A 73 -9.58 -8.91 8.19
CA SER A 73 -9.57 -10.19 7.48
C SER A 73 -10.74 -11.12 7.85
N LEU A 74 -11.38 -10.90 9.00
CA LEU A 74 -12.58 -11.63 9.44
C LEU A 74 -13.85 -11.16 8.72
N LEU A 75 -13.84 -9.94 8.15
CA LEU A 75 -15.04 -9.31 7.62
C LEU A 75 -15.50 -9.94 6.30
N GLU A 76 -16.81 -9.86 6.07
CA GLU A 76 -17.44 -10.19 4.80
C GLU A 76 -17.47 -8.96 3.86
N PRO A 77 -17.74 -9.14 2.54
CA PRO A 77 -17.76 -8.04 1.58
C PRO A 77 -18.74 -6.91 1.91
N ARG A 78 -19.89 -7.21 2.51
CA ARG A 78 -20.90 -6.20 2.89
C ARG A 78 -20.39 -5.23 3.96
N PRO A 79 -19.94 -5.68 5.15
CA PRO A 79 -19.33 -4.79 6.14
C PRO A 79 -18.06 -4.09 5.65
N ILE A 80 -17.27 -4.71 4.74
CA ILE A 80 -16.10 -4.06 4.15
C ILE A 80 -16.52 -2.83 3.32
N ARG A 81 -17.61 -2.90 2.55
CA ARG A 81 -18.12 -1.75 1.79
C ARG A 81 -18.52 -0.58 2.70
N ALA A 82 -19.25 -0.89 3.79
CA ALA A 82 -19.66 0.12 4.76
C ALA A 82 -18.46 0.74 5.50
N LEU A 83 -17.53 -0.09 5.97
CA LEU A 83 -16.29 0.36 6.61
C LEU A 83 -15.48 1.26 5.68
N ALA A 84 -15.33 0.85 4.41
CA ALA A 84 -14.57 1.60 3.43
C ALA A 84 -15.23 2.96 3.11
N LEU A 85 -16.56 3.01 2.98
CA LEU A 85 -17.28 4.24 2.71
C LEU A 85 -17.14 5.25 3.86
N LEU A 86 -17.40 4.81 5.09
CA LEU A 86 -17.27 5.66 6.28
C LEU A 86 -15.82 6.07 6.54
N GLY A 87 -14.89 5.10 6.41
CA GLY A 87 -13.47 5.35 6.57
C GLY A 87 -12.93 6.32 5.52
N LEU A 88 -13.34 6.18 4.26
CA LEU A 88 -12.92 7.08 3.18
C LEU A 88 -13.46 8.49 3.40
N ALA A 89 -14.73 8.65 3.79
CA ALA A 89 -15.30 9.95 4.11
C ALA A 89 -14.53 10.65 5.25
N GLY A 90 -14.24 9.93 6.34
CA GLY A 90 -13.42 10.44 7.43
C GLY A 90 -11.99 10.77 6.98
N THR A 91 -11.40 9.94 6.14
CA THR A 91 -10.04 10.16 5.62
C THR A 91 -9.98 11.38 4.72
N ILE A 92 -10.97 11.59 3.83
CA ILE A 92 -11.06 12.80 2.98
C ILE A 92 -11.19 14.05 3.86
N ALA A 93 -12.02 14.01 4.90
CA ALA A 93 -12.14 15.14 5.84
C ALA A 93 -10.80 15.44 6.52
N LEU A 94 -10.06 14.41 6.96
CA LEU A 94 -8.72 14.59 7.53
C LEU A 94 -7.70 15.09 6.48
N MET A 95 -7.78 14.65 5.22
CA MET A 95 -6.92 15.16 4.16
C MET A 95 -7.17 16.66 3.91
N VAL A 96 -8.42 17.11 3.88
CA VAL A 96 -8.77 18.52 3.76
C VAL A 96 -8.27 19.29 4.99
N LEU A 97 -8.46 18.76 6.20
CA LEU A 97 -7.93 19.35 7.42
C LEU A 97 -6.40 19.49 7.38
N ALA A 98 -5.70 18.51 6.83
CA ALA A 98 -4.23 18.56 6.68
C ALA A 98 -3.78 19.69 5.72
N VAL A 99 -4.55 19.98 4.66
CA VAL A 99 -4.27 21.12 3.77
C VAL A 99 -4.44 22.45 4.48
N VAL A 100 -5.49 22.59 5.34
CA VAL A 100 -5.84 23.86 5.97
C VAL A 100 -5.05 24.12 7.26
N ALA A 101 -4.81 23.09 8.06
CA ALA A 101 -4.27 23.20 9.42
C ALA A 101 -3.12 22.23 9.70
N GLY A 102 -2.60 21.54 8.68
CA GLY A 102 -1.50 20.59 8.81
C GLY A 102 -0.16 21.25 9.06
N SER A 103 0.76 20.53 9.70
CA SER A 103 2.15 20.94 9.84
C SER A 103 2.90 20.77 8.52
N GLU A 104 3.61 21.80 8.10
CA GLU A 104 4.48 21.72 6.94
C GLU A 104 5.75 20.95 7.32
N ILE A 105 5.96 19.80 6.68
CA ILE A 105 7.13 18.95 6.87
C ILE A 105 7.77 18.72 5.49
N LYS A 106 9.02 19.13 5.34
CA LYS A 106 9.79 19.02 4.06
C LYS A 106 9.03 19.64 2.87
N GLY A 107 8.38 20.79 3.07
CA GLY A 107 7.68 21.54 2.00
C GLY A 107 6.31 20.97 1.63
N ALA A 108 5.69 20.14 2.48
CA ALA A 108 4.36 19.56 2.21
C ALA A 108 3.50 19.49 3.46
N THR A 109 2.22 19.84 3.32
CA THR A 109 1.19 19.84 4.39
C THR A 109 0.36 18.56 4.33
N ARG A 110 0.98 17.40 4.62
CA ARG A 110 0.35 16.06 4.50
C ARG A 110 0.08 15.41 5.85
N TRP A 111 0.61 16.00 6.93
CA TRP A 111 0.65 15.39 8.24
C TRP A 111 -0.23 16.14 9.23
N ILE A 112 -0.97 15.37 10.02
CA ILE A 112 -1.70 15.89 11.18
C ILE A 112 -1.04 15.31 12.43
N ASN A 113 -0.60 16.18 13.35
CA ASN A 113 -0.10 15.71 14.63
C ASN A 113 -1.27 15.49 15.59
N ILE A 114 -1.45 14.25 16.03
CA ILE A 114 -2.46 13.85 17.02
C ILE A 114 -1.73 13.23 18.20
N ALA A 115 -1.74 13.91 19.33
CA ALA A 115 -1.13 13.44 20.59
C ALA A 115 0.35 12.99 20.43
N GLY A 116 1.14 13.70 19.63
CA GLY A 116 2.55 13.40 19.39
C GLY A 116 2.81 12.31 18.31
N PHE A 117 1.76 11.84 17.64
CA PHE A 117 1.86 10.95 16.49
C PHE A 117 1.52 11.67 15.20
N ASN A 118 2.38 11.56 14.21
CA ASN A 118 2.13 12.12 12.89
C ASN A 118 1.26 11.15 12.08
N LEU A 119 0.02 11.52 11.83
CA LEU A 119 -0.90 10.80 10.99
C LEU A 119 -0.85 11.35 9.56
N GLN A 120 -0.64 10.48 8.57
CA GLN A 120 -0.79 10.81 7.16
C GLN A 120 -2.08 10.19 6.63
N PRO A 121 -3.16 10.99 6.45
CA PRO A 121 -4.45 10.43 6.06
C PRO A 121 -4.44 9.79 4.68
N SER A 122 -3.65 10.28 3.72
CA SER A 122 -3.56 9.74 2.36
C SER A 122 -3.14 8.26 2.30
N GLU A 123 -2.41 7.76 3.31
CA GLU A 123 -2.07 6.34 3.42
C GLU A 123 -3.31 5.46 3.56
N PHE A 124 -4.30 5.90 4.33
CA PHE A 124 -5.57 5.20 4.50
C PHE A 124 -6.52 5.43 3.32
N ALA A 125 -6.45 6.59 2.67
CA ALA A 125 -7.27 6.89 1.49
C ALA A 125 -7.05 5.87 0.37
N LYS A 126 -5.83 5.40 0.15
CA LYS A 126 -5.50 4.43 -0.90
C LYS A 126 -6.35 3.16 -0.87
N PRO A 127 -6.27 2.33 0.19
CA PRO A 127 -7.02 1.07 0.23
C PRO A 127 -8.53 1.31 0.32
N LEU A 128 -8.98 2.35 1.03
CA LEU A 128 -10.39 2.64 1.17
C LEU A 128 -10.99 3.12 -0.16
N PHE A 129 -10.28 3.96 -0.92
CA PHE A 129 -10.64 4.34 -2.28
C PHE A 129 -10.75 3.12 -3.19
N ALA A 130 -9.78 2.22 -3.17
CA ALA A 130 -9.81 1.01 -3.98
C ALA A 130 -11.09 0.18 -3.76
N VAL A 131 -11.52 0.05 -2.49
CA VAL A 131 -12.75 -0.68 -2.16
C VAL A 131 -14.00 0.06 -2.60
N VAL A 132 -14.12 1.38 -2.31
CA VAL A 132 -15.32 2.17 -2.64
C VAL A 132 -15.46 2.30 -4.16
N SER A 133 -14.39 2.62 -4.87
CA SER A 133 -14.38 2.73 -6.32
C SER A 133 -14.76 1.40 -6.99
N ALA A 134 -14.21 0.28 -6.53
CA ALA A 134 -14.57 -1.05 -7.02
C ALA A 134 -16.06 -1.36 -6.80
N TRP A 135 -16.62 -0.96 -5.66
CA TRP A 135 -18.05 -1.12 -5.39
C TRP A 135 -18.91 -0.31 -6.37
N LEU A 136 -18.58 0.97 -6.59
CA LEU A 136 -19.29 1.81 -7.55
C LEU A 136 -19.24 1.24 -8.97
N LEU A 137 -18.09 0.73 -9.40
CA LEU A 137 -17.92 0.10 -10.71
C LEU A 137 -18.69 -1.23 -10.81
N THR A 138 -18.79 -1.99 -9.73
CA THR A 138 -19.60 -3.21 -9.70
C THR A 138 -21.09 -2.90 -9.87
N LEU A 139 -21.62 -1.88 -9.18
CA LEU A 139 -23.02 -1.44 -9.34
C LEU A 139 -23.32 -1.05 -10.79
N TRP A 140 -22.39 -0.38 -11.45
CA TRP A 140 -22.51 -0.03 -12.87
C TRP A 140 -22.55 -1.28 -13.77
N ARG A 141 -21.69 -2.25 -13.53
CA ARG A 141 -21.58 -3.45 -14.39
C ARG A 141 -22.68 -4.48 -14.15
N GLU A 142 -23.25 -4.54 -12.96
CA GLU A 142 -24.35 -5.44 -12.63
C GLU A 142 -25.72 -4.96 -13.16
N GLY A 143 -25.74 -3.90 -14.01
CA GLY A 143 -26.93 -3.46 -14.71
C GLY A 143 -27.94 -2.67 -13.86
N GLN A 144 -27.49 -2.14 -12.73
CA GLN A 144 -28.29 -1.14 -12.02
C GLN A 144 -28.21 0.17 -12.83
N ASP A 145 -29.34 0.86 -13.02
CA ASP A 145 -29.40 2.17 -13.70
C ASP A 145 -28.64 3.27 -12.90
N PHE A 146 -27.41 2.95 -12.54
CA PHE A 146 -26.54 3.77 -11.71
C PHE A 146 -25.22 4.03 -12.43
N PRO A 147 -24.87 5.29 -12.73
CA PRO A 147 -23.65 5.63 -13.46
C PRO A 147 -22.41 5.56 -12.55
N GLY A 148 -22.13 4.39 -11.99
CA GLY A 148 -21.08 4.17 -11.00
C GLY A 148 -19.68 4.54 -11.47
N TRP A 149 -19.40 4.47 -12.79
CA TRP A 149 -18.13 4.90 -13.35
C TRP A 149 -17.93 6.43 -13.24
N ILE A 150 -19.02 7.24 -13.38
CA ILE A 150 -18.95 8.70 -13.20
C ILE A 150 -18.65 9.04 -11.75
N TYR A 151 -19.35 8.41 -10.79
CA TYR A 151 -19.10 8.64 -9.36
C TYR A 151 -17.72 8.18 -8.93
N SER A 152 -17.24 7.07 -9.47
CA SER A 152 -15.88 6.58 -9.24
C SER A 152 -14.82 7.56 -9.79
N ALA A 153 -15.03 8.09 -11.00
CA ALA A 153 -14.16 9.09 -11.60
C ALA A 153 -14.18 10.42 -10.81
N ALA A 154 -15.37 10.88 -10.40
CA ALA A 154 -15.51 12.08 -9.57
C ALA A 154 -14.81 11.94 -8.21
N LEU A 155 -14.94 10.78 -7.58
CA LEU A 155 -14.24 10.47 -6.32
C LEU A 155 -12.72 10.44 -6.51
N MET A 156 -12.23 9.82 -7.59
CA MET A 156 -10.82 9.85 -7.97
C MET A 156 -10.33 11.28 -8.16
N ALA A 157 -11.06 12.09 -8.94
CA ALA A 157 -10.70 13.48 -9.20
C ALA A 157 -10.67 14.32 -7.92
N LEU A 158 -11.63 14.14 -7.01
CA LEU A 158 -11.64 14.80 -5.70
C LEU A 158 -10.38 14.48 -4.89
N ILE A 159 -10.04 13.19 -4.75
CA ILE A 159 -8.85 12.77 -3.98
C ILE A 159 -7.57 13.28 -4.64
N VAL A 160 -7.46 13.17 -5.97
CA VAL A 160 -6.30 13.66 -6.73
C VAL A 160 -6.14 15.19 -6.55
N THR A 161 -7.21 15.96 -6.59
CA THR A 161 -7.16 17.40 -6.37
C THR A 161 -6.59 17.72 -4.98
N ILE A 162 -7.05 17.03 -3.93
CA ILE A 162 -6.53 17.23 -2.57
C ILE A 162 -5.04 16.83 -2.49
N LEU A 163 -4.65 15.71 -3.11
CA LEU A 163 -3.25 15.24 -3.11
C LEU A 163 -2.31 16.19 -3.87
N VAL A 164 -2.75 16.79 -4.95
CA VAL A 164 -1.99 17.81 -5.69
C VAL A 164 -1.81 19.08 -4.85
N LEU A 165 -2.85 19.49 -4.10
CA LEU A 165 -2.74 20.60 -3.14
C LEU A 165 -1.80 20.27 -1.96
N GLN A 166 -1.58 19.00 -1.63
CA GLN A 166 -0.64 18.52 -0.63
C GLN A 166 0.78 18.26 -1.15
N PRO A 167 1.20 18.67 -2.33
CA PRO A 167 2.28 18.26 -3.22
C PRO A 167 2.65 16.76 -3.11
N ASP A 168 1.66 15.83 -3.19
CA ASP A 168 1.88 14.38 -3.05
C ASP A 168 1.66 13.61 -4.36
N ILE A 169 2.63 13.74 -5.28
CA ILE A 169 2.57 13.09 -6.60
C ILE A 169 2.65 11.58 -6.51
N GLY A 170 3.40 11.04 -5.52
CA GLY A 170 3.49 9.60 -5.32
C GLY A 170 2.13 8.97 -5.05
N MET A 171 1.37 9.55 -4.11
CA MET A 171 0.02 9.09 -3.80
C MET A 171 -0.97 9.36 -4.93
N THR A 172 -0.84 10.49 -5.63
CA THR A 172 -1.62 10.82 -6.82
C THR A 172 -1.47 9.72 -7.89
N LEU A 173 -0.24 9.34 -8.20
CA LEU A 173 0.05 8.27 -9.15
C LEU A 173 -0.59 6.94 -8.72
N MET A 174 -0.51 6.59 -7.44
CA MET A 174 -1.12 5.36 -6.91
C MET A 174 -2.64 5.34 -7.06
N ILE A 175 -3.33 6.45 -6.78
CA ILE A 175 -4.79 6.56 -6.93
C ILE A 175 -5.19 6.44 -8.40
N VAL A 176 -4.50 7.15 -9.31
CA VAL A 176 -4.78 7.12 -10.75
C VAL A 176 -4.53 5.74 -11.35
N LEU A 177 -3.40 5.10 -11.02
CA LEU A 177 -3.08 3.74 -11.47
C LEU A 177 -4.12 2.72 -10.96
N THR A 178 -4.52 2.84 -9.71
CA THR A 178 -5.54 1.97 -9.12
C THR A 178 -6.86 2.12 -9.86
N TRP A 179 -7.32 3.35 -10.09
CA TRP A 179 -8.57 3.60 -10.80
C TRP A 179 -8.52 3.11 -12.25
N GLY A 180 -7.44 3.40 -12.97
CA GLY A 180 -7.25 2.93 -14.35
C GLY A 180 -7.29 1.40 -14.44
N PHE A 181 -6.62 0.71 -13.51
CA PHE A 181 -6.65 -0.74 -13.44
C PHE A 181 -8.05 -1.30 -13.12
N GLN A 182 -8.79 -0.64 -12.23
CA GLN A 182 -10.18 -1.00 -11.93
C GLN A 182 -11.10 -0.83 -13.14
N MET A 183 -10.95 0.27 -13.89
CA MET A 183 -11.69 0.48 -15.12
C MET A 183 -11.40 -0.59 -16.18
N PHE A 184 -10.14 -1.00 -16.29
CA PHE A 184 -9.74 -2.14 -17.14
C PHE A 184 -10.43 -3.43 -16.70
N LEU A 185 -10.38 -3.78 -15.41
CA LEU A 185 -11.03 -4.98 -14.87
C LEU A 185 -12.57 -4.92 -15.00
N ALA A 186 -13.15 -3.73 -14.90
CA ALA A 186 -14.57 -3.50 -15.13
C ALA A 186 -14.98 -3.63 -16.60
N GLY A 187 -14.04 -3.90 -17.53
CA GLY A 187 -14.31 -4.11 -18.95
C GLY A 187 -14.42 -2.83 -19.76
N MET A 188 -13.65 -1.79 -19.41
CA MET A 188 -13.50 -0.62 -20.25
C MET A 188 -12.92 -1.00 -21.62
N PRO A 189 -13.40 -0.38 -22.75
CA PRO A 189 -12.81 -0.62 -24.06
C PRO A 189 -11.31 -0.35 -24.08
N MET A 190 -10.53 -1.29 -24.63
CA MET A 190 -9.05 -1.20 -24.67
C MET A 190 -8.54 0.09 -25.30
N LEU A 191 -9.28 0.66 -26.26
CA LEU A 191 -8.94 1.94 -26.88
C LEU A 191 -8.86 3.08 -25.83
N LEU A 192 -9.80 3.11 -24.87
CA LEU A 192 -9.78 4.10 -23.79
C LEU A 192 -8.65 3.85 -22.81
N VAL A 193 -8.34 2.59 -22.50
CA VAL A 193 -7.19 2.23 -21.63
C VAL A 193 -5.89 2.71 -22.28
N VAL A 194 -5.70 2.42 -23.59
CA VAL A 194 -4.53 2.88 -24.34
C VAL A 194 -4.48 4.42 -24.38
N GLY A 195 -5.62 5.09 -24.58
CA GLY A 195 -5.71 6.55 -24.55
C GLY A 195 -5.26 7.14 -23.20
N ILE A 196 -5.73 6.58 -22.08
CA ILE A 196 -5.33 7.02 -20.74
C ILE A 196 -3.83 6.81 -20.51
N VAL A 197 -3.31 5.64 -20.89
CA VAL A 197 -1.87 5.34 -20.79
C VAL A 197 -1.04 6.29 -21.66
N ALA A 198 -1.49 6.59 -22.87
CA ALA A 198 -0.82 7.55 -23.77
C ALA A 198 -0.84 8.99 -23.24
N LEU A 199 -1.83 9.38 -22.42
CA LEU A 199 -1.90 10.69 -21.78
C LEU A 199 -1.02 10.80 -20.52
N ALA A 200 -0.59 9.68 -19.93
CA ALA A 200 0.24 9.70 -18.72
C ALA A 200 1.59 10.43 -18.91
N PRO A 201 2.35 10.24 -20.01
CA PRO A 201 3.56 11.03 -20.30
C PRO A 201 3.28 12.53 -20.43
N LEU A 202 2.15 12.89 -21.05
CA LEU A 202 1.74 14.29 -21.16
C LEU A 202 1.44 14.88 -19.77
N GLY A 203 0.72 14.16 -18.92
CA GLY A 203 0.47 14.57 -17.54
C GLY A 203 1.76 14.74 -16.72
N LEU A 204 2.72 13.84 -16.89
CA LEU A 204 4.03 13.95 -16.25
C LEU A 204 4.83 15.16 -16.78
N TYR A 205 4.78 15.42 -18.09
CA TYR A 205 5.42 16.56 -18.71
C TYR A 205 4.81 17.89 -18.24
N LEU A 206 3.47 17.97 -18.14
CA LEU A 206 2.79 19.14 -17.59
C LEU A 206 3.15 19.33 -16.09
N ALA A 207 3.21 18.26 -15.33
CA ALA A 207 3.66 18.31 -13.94
C ALA A 207 5.12 18.81 -13.83
N TYR A 208 6.01 18.39 -14.72
CA TYR A 208 7.37 18.89 -14.81
C TYR A 208 7.42 20.39 -15.13
N LEU A 209 6.57 20.90 -16.01
CA LEU A 209 6.55 22.32 -16.39
C LEU A 209 5.95 23.25 -15.33
N HIS A 210 4.99 22.76 -14.51
CA HIS A 210 4.19 23.61 -13.64
C HIS A 210 4.39 23.38 -12.14
N LEU A 211 5.13 22.31 -11.76
CA LEU A 211 5.32 21.95 -10.36
C LEU A 211 6.82 21.91 -10.02
N ASP A 212 7.32 22.99 -9.43
CA ASP A 212 8.76 23.18 -9.09
C ASP A 212 9.35 21.97 -8.35
N HIS A 213 8.61 21.37 -7.43
CA HIS A 213 9.07 20.19 -6.68
C HIS A 213 9.21 18.93 -7.55
N VAL A 214 8.51 18.84 -8.72
CA VAL A 214 8.69 17.77 -9.70
C VAL A 214 9.93 18.04 -10.53
N THR A 215 10.05 19.26 -11.03
CA THR A 215 11.21 19.72 -11.79
C THR A 215 12.50 19.47 -11.03
N LEU A 216 12.59 19.95 -9.78
CA LEU A 216 13.74 19.75 -8.91
C LEU A 216 14.09 18.27 -8.68
N ARG A 217 13.10 17.38 -8.59
CA ARG A 217 13.36 15.94 -8.41
C ARG A 217 13.88 15.28 -9.68
N ILE A 218 13.32 15.64 -10.83
CA ILE A 218 13.74 15.11 -12.13
C ILE A 218 15.14 15.62 -12.47
N GLU A 219 15.41 16.90 -12.28
CA GLU A 219 16.74 17.51 -12.52
C GLU A 219 17.80 16.87 -11.63
N LYS A 220 17.56 16.77 -10.32
CA LYS A 220 18.47 16.07 -9.41
C LYS A 220 18.71 14.60 -9.80
N PHE A 221 17.72 13.93 -10.35
CA PHE A 221 17.89 12.56 -10.82
C PHE A 221 18.75 12.50 -12.07
N ILE A 222 18.58 13.43 -13.02
CA ILE A 222 19.35 13.51 -14.28
C ILE A 222 20.80 13.94 -14.01
N GLU A 223 21.03 14.85 -13.05
CA GLU A 223 22.37 15.35 -12.68
C GLU A 223 23.23 14.34 -11.91
N GLY A 224 22.77 13.11 -11.68
CA GLY A 224 23.54 12.06 -11.02
C GLY A 224 23.04 11.69 -9.63
N GLY A 225 21.82 12.12 -9.29
CA GLY A 225 21.12 11.72 -8.08
C GLY A 225 21.35 12.65 -6.87
N ALA A 226 20.36 12.65 -5.97
CA ALA A 226 20.54 13.30 -4.68
C ALA A 226 21.60 12.53 -3.86
N TRP A 227 22.39 13.21 -3.08
CA TRP A 227 23.41 12.62 -2.18
C TRP A 227 22.89 11.38 -1.40
N GLN A 228 21.61 11.38 -1.02
CA GLN A 228 20.97 10.23 -0.37
C GLN A 228 20.95 8.97 -1.24
N VAL A 229 20.73 9.12 -2.54
CA VAL A 229 20.71 8.02 -3.51
C VAL A 229 22.11 7.47 -3.73
N GLU A 230 23.10 8.35 -3.78
CA GLU A 230 24.51 7.95 -3.87
C GLU A 230 24.91 7.13 -2.63
N GLN A 231 24.53 7.59 -1.42
CA GLN A 231 24.73 6.79 -0.20
C GLN A 231 24.00 5.44 -0.24
N ALA A 232 22.78 5.38 -0.80
CA ALA A 232 22.07 4.10 -0.97
C ALA A 232 22.83 3.15 -1.92
N LYS A 233 23.42 3.65 -3.02
CA LYS A 233 24.27 2.82 -3.89
C LYS A 233 25.52 2.32 -3.17
N HIS A 234 26.14 3.18 -2.37
CA HIS A 234 27.28 2.79 -1.55
C HIS A 234 26.91 1.70 -0.53
N SER A 235 25.69 1.76 0.05
CA SER A 235 25.18 0.70 0.94
C SER A 235 25.10 -0.65 0.21
N PHE A 236 24.53 -0.70 -0.99
CA PHE A 236 24.50 -1.94 -1.79
C PHE A 236 25.89 -2.44 -2.17
N ALA A 237 26.79 -1.55 -2.54
CA ALA A 237 28.17 -1.90 -2.90
C ALA A 237 28.95 -2.45 -1.69
N ASN A 238 28.76 -1.82 -0.51
CA ASN A 238 29.42 -2.25 0.74
C ASN A 238 28.93 -3.62 1.20
N GLY A 239 27.64 -3.90 1.06
CA GLY A 239 27.05 -5.16 1.50
C GLY A 239 27.39 -6.36 0.62
N GLY A 240 27.69 -6.17 -0.66
CA GLY A 240 28.02 -7.26 -1.58
C GLY A 240 26.93 -8.34 -1.63
N LEU A 241 27.32 -9.62 -1.70
CA LEU A 241 26.38 -10.73 -1.81
C LEU A 241 25.73 -11.13 -0.48
N PHE A 242 26.48 -11.11 0.63
CA PHE A 242 26.08 -11.66 1.93
C PHE A 242 25.84 -10.60 3.00
N GLY A 243 26.18 -9.34 2.73
CA GLY A 243 26.13 -8.26 3.69
C GLY A 243 27.37 -8.17 4.59
N VAL A 244 27.47 -7.06 5.32
CA VAL A 244 28.56 -6.83 6.30
C VAL A 244 28.24 -7.41 7.68
N GLY A 245 27.00 -7.76 7.92
CA GLY A 245 26.49 -8.27 9.20
C GLY A 245 25.42 -7.40 9.83
N PRO A 246 24.50 -7.98 10.63
CA PRO A 246 23.45 -7.24 11.32
C PRO A 246 24.03 -6.22 12.30
N GLY A 247 23.74 -4.95 12.10
CA GLY A 247 24.23 -3.86 12.93
C GLY A 247 25.58 -3.25 12.49
N ASP A 248 26.38 -3.96 11.67
CA ASP A 248 27.75 -3.57 11.30
C ASP A 248 27.81 -2.64 10.08
N GLY A 249 26.67 -2.30 9.47
CA GLY A 249 26.59 -1.33 8.37
C GLY A 249 27.10 0.04 8.79
N THR A 250 28.00 0.63 8.03
CA THR A 250 28.60 1.95 8.29
C THR A 250 28.03 3.06 7.41
N VAL A 251 27.61 2.73 6.18
CA VAL A 251 27.05 3.71 5.23
C VAL A 251 25.68 4.21 5.72
N LYS A 252 24.88 3.35 6.34
CA LYS A 252 23.59 3.73 6.95
C LYS A 252 23.70 4.85 7.98
N LEU A 253 24.87 5.05 8.62
CA LEU A 253 25.12 6.12 9.59
C LEU A 253 25.05 7.51 8.94
N HIS A 254 25.28 7.59 7.64
CA HIS A 254 25.27 8.83 6.86
C HIS A 254 24.03 8.93 5.96
N LEU A 255 23.11 7.92 6.00
CA LEU A 255 21.93 7.86 5.16
C LEU A 255 20.71 8.44 5.90
N PRO A 256 20.26 9.67 5.59
CA PRO A 256 19.04 10.20 6.15
C PRO A 256 17.84 9.33 5.76
N ASP A 257 16.87 9.22 6.66
CA ASP A 257 15.67 8.42 6.45
C ASP A 257 15.96 6.93 6.14
N ALA A 258 17.13 6.40 6.56
CA ALA A 258 17.53 5.00 6.38
C ALA A 258 16.49 4.00 6.90
N HIS A 259 15.77 4.34 7.98
CA HIS A 259 14.75 3.52 8.61
C HIS A 259 13.40 3.55 7.88
N SER A 260 13.17 4.48 6.97
CA SER A 260 11.90 4.66 6.24
C SER A 260 12.06 4.54 4.73
N ASP A 261 12.61 5.56 4.08
CA ASP A 261 12.65 5.70 2.63
C ASP A 261 13.75 4.86 1.96
N PHE A 262 14.81 4.49 2.72
CA PHE A 262 15.96 3.73 2.23
C PHE A 262 16.17 2.41 2.98
N ILE A 263 15.15 1.87 3.65
CA ILE A 263 15.27 0.64 4.43
C ILE A 263 15.73 -0.56 3.56
N PHE A 264 15.41 -0.56 2.27
CA PHE A 264 15.86 -1.57 1.32
C PHE A 264 17.37 -1.49 1.06
N ALA A 265 17.96 -0.28 1.05
CA ALA A 265 19.40 -0.10 0.95
C ALA A 265 20.12 -0.59 2.23
N VAL A 266 19.53 -0.36 3.41
CA VAL A 266 20.05 -0.92 4.67
C VAL A 266 20.01 -2.44 4.66
N ALA A 267 18.92 -3.05 4.15
CA ALA A 267 18.86 -4.50 3.96
C ALA A 267 19.98 -5.00 3.04
N GLY A 268 20.30 -4.24 1.98
CA GLY A 268 21.40 -4.53 1.07
C GLY A 268 22.77 -4.42 1.73
N GLU A 269 23.00 -3.43 2.59
CA GLU A 269 24.27 -3.27 3.31
C GLU A 269 24.49 -4.38 4.33
N GLU A 270 23.51 -4.62 5.19
CA GLU A 270 23.68 -5.54 6.33
C GLU A 270 23.55 -7.02 5.98
N PHE A 271 22.64 -7.35 5.05
CA PHE A 271 22.31 -8.74 4.70
C PHE A 271 22.63 -9.10 3.26
N GLY A 272 23.09 -8.14 2.45
CA GLY A 272 23.57 -8.34 1.09
C GLY A 272 22.48 -8.49 0.02
N ALA A 273 22.94 -8.67 -1.21
CA ALA A 273 22.08 -8.80 -2.38
C ALA A 273 21.13 -10.02 -2.29
N LEU A 274 21.54 -11.11 -1.66
CA LEU A 274 20.68 -12.30 -1.47
C LEU A 274 19.45 -12.00 -0.61
N ALA A 275 19.61 -11.20 0.43
CA ALA A 275 18.47 -10.75 1.26
C ALA A 275 17.54 -9.82 0.47
N CYS A 276 18.10 -8.90 -0.32
CA CYS A 276 17.33 -8.05 -1.21
C CYS A 276 16.51 -8.87 -2.22
N LEU A 277 17.12 -9.86 -2.86
CA LEU A 277 16.43 -10.76 -3.80
C LEU A 277 15.34 -11.59 -3.09
N THR A 278 15.59 -12.02 -1.85
CA THR A 278 14.60 -12.74 -1.03
C THR A 278 13.40 -11.83 -0.72
N LEU A 279 13.63 -10.56 -0.39
CA LEU A 279 12.56 -9.58 -0.21
C LEU A 279 11.75 -9.37 -1.49
N VAL A 280 12.44 -9.15 -2.62
CA VAL A 280 11.77 -9.02 -3.95
C VAL A 280 10.93 -10.26 -4.25
N ALA A 281 11.47 -11.46 -4.02
CA ALA A 281 10.75 -12.72 -4.23
C ALA A 281 9.53 -12.85 -3.30
N LEU A 282 9.64 -12.42 -2.04
CA LEU A 282 8.54 -12.47 -1.08
C LEU A 282 7.40 -11.49 -1.46
N TYR A 283 7.73 -10.27 -1.88
CA TYR A 283 6.73 -9.33 -2.43
C TYR A 283 6.11 -9.89 -3.71
N GLY A 284 6.93 -10.43 -4.62
CA GLY A 284 6.47 -11.09 -5.84
C GLY A 284 5.51 -12.25 -5.54
N PHE A 285 5.84 -13.08 -4.56
CA PHE A 285 4.96 -14.17 -4.11
C PHE A 285 3.60 -13.65 -3.61
N ILE A 286 3.59 -12.60 -2.76
CA ILE A 286 2.35 -12.00 -2.26
C ILE A 286 1.50 -11.47 -3.41
N VAL A 287 2.13 -10.76 -4.36
CA VAL A 287 1.44 -10.18 -5.52
C VAL A 287 0.87 -11.28 -6.42
N LEU A 288 1.69 -12.24 -6.84
CA LEU A 288 1.25 -13.32 -7.73
C LEU A 288 0.15 -14.17 -7.09
N ARG A 289 0.32 -14.52 -5.82
CA ARG A 289 -0.68 -15.31 -5.09
C ARG A 289 -1.95 -14.50 -4.83
N GLY A 290 -1.81 -13.22 -4.48
CA GLY A 290 -2.94 -12.31 -4.29
C GLY A 290 -3.78 -12.15 -5.56
N PHE A 291 -3.14 -11.94 -6.72
CA PHE A 291 -3.83 -11.89 -8.01
C PHE A 291 -4.48 -13.23 -8.35
N ALA A 292 -3.77 -14.34 -8.21
CA ALA A 292 -4.34 -15.67 -8.48
C ALA A 292 -5.60 -15.93 -7.65
N ARG A 293 -5.65 -15.42 -6.41
CA ARG A 293 -6.83 -15.52 -5.54
C ARG A 293 -7.93 -14.55 -5.93
N ALA A 294 -7.60 -13.28 -6.15
CA ALA A 294 -8.58 -12.26 -6.51
C ALA A 294 -9.27 -12.57 -7.84
N LEU A 295 -8.52 -13.01 -8.85
CA LEU A 295 -9.04 -13.34 -10.19
C LEU A 295 -9.83 -14.66 -10.22
N SER A 296 -9.70 -15.51 -9.21
CA SER A 296 -10.49 -16.75 -9.10
C SER A 296 -11.83 -16.56 -8.38
N ASP A 297 -12.17 -15.36 -7.89
CA ASP A 297 -13.45 -15.07 -7.24
C ASP A 297 -14.53 -14.80 -8.29
N GLU A 298 -15.69 -15.42 -8.14
CA GLU A 298 -16.83 -15.23 -9.04
C GLU A 298 -17.56 -13.89 -8.81
N GLY A 299 -17.33 -13.25 -7.67
CA GLY A 299 -17.95 -11.97 -7.31
C GLY A 299 -17.18 -10.79 -7.90
N LEU A 300 -17.76 -10.05 -8.84
CA LEU A 300 -17.14 -8.91 -9.51
C LEU A 300 -16.54 -7.89 -8.54
N PHE A 301 -17.22 -7.59 -7.43
CA PHE A 301 -16.71 -6.70 -6.40
C PHE A 301 -15.42 -7.22 -5.77
N CYS A 302 -15.39 -8.49 -5.36
CA CYS A 302 -14.21 -9.11 -4.73
C CYS A 302 -13.04 -9.16 -5.72
N LEU A 303 -13.32 -9.47 -6.98
CA LEU A 303 -12.34 -9.48 -8.05
C LEU A 303 -11.71 -8.09 -8.23
N ILE A 304 -12.53 -7.05 -8.50
CA ILE A 304 -12.01 -5.70 -8.78
C ILE A 304 -11.32 -5.12 -7.54
N ALA A 305 -11.94 -5.17 -6.37
CA ALA A 305 -11.37 -4.63 -5.15
C ALA A 305 -10.11 -5.39 -4.70
N GLY A 306 -10.18 -6.72 -4.68
CA GLY A 306 -9.05 -7.57 -4.27
C GLY A 306 -7.83 -7.41 -5.18
N ALA A 307 -8.03 -7.48 -6.50
CA ALA A 307 -6.95 -7.28 -7.46
C ALA A 307 -6.34 -5.89 -7.38
N SER A 308 -7.15 -4.84 -7.17
CA SER A 308 -6.67 -3.46 -7.05
C SER A 308 -5.84 -3.23 -5.79
N LEU A 309 -6.23 -3.82 -4.67
CA LEU A 309 -5.46 -3.76 -3.42
C LEU A 309 -4.12 -4.48 -3.56
N VAL A 310 -4.09 -5.63 -4.24
CA VAL A 310 -2.85 -6.36 -4.55
C VAL A 310 -1.95 -5.54 -5.46
N LEU A 311 -2.51 -4.88 -6.49
CA LEU A 311 -1.77 -3.96 -7.35
C LEU A 311 -1.15 -2.83 -6.53
N GLN A 312 -1.92 -2.14 -5.68
CA GLN A 312 -1.41 -1.06 -4.83
C GLN A 312 -0.24 -1.51 -3.96
N PHE A 313 -0.41 -2.65 -3.30
CA PHE A 313 0.63 -3.22 -2.44
C PHE A 313 1.91 -3.52 -3.22
N GLY A 314 1.79 -4.16 -4.38
CA GLY A 314 2.93 -4.52 -5.23
C GLY A 314 3.61 -3.32 -5.88
N VAL A 315 2.84 -2.37 -6.43
CA VAL A 315 3.39 -1.17 -7.07
C VAL A 315 4.09 -0.28 -6.05
N GLN A 316 3.53 -0.10 -4.84
CA GLN A 316 4.19 0.66 -3.78
C GLN A 316 5.52 0.03 -3.39
N ALA A 317 5.58 -1.29 -3.22
CA ALA A 317 6.82 -2.00 -2.94
C ALA A 317 7.84 -1.85 -4.07
N ALA A 318 7.41 -2.00 -5.33
CA ALA A 318 8.25 -1.85 -6.51
C ALA A 318 8.83 -0.43 -6.63
N ILE A 319 8.00 0.60 -6.43
CA ILE A 319 8.45 2.01 -6.44
C ILE A 319 9.49 2.26 -5.35
N HIS A 320 9.27 1.76 -4.12
CA HIS A 320 10.22 1.93 -3.03
C HIS A 320 11.57 1.26 -3.35
N MET A 321 11.55 0.00 -3.78
CA MET A 321 12.77 -0.75 -4.11
C MET A 321 13.51 -0.12 -5.30
N ALA A 322 12.78 0.27 -6.36
CA ALA A 322 13.35 0.92 -7.52
C ALA A 322 13.95 2.30 -7.21
N SER A 323 13.31 3.11 -6.35
CA SER A 323 13.85 4.41 -5.93
C SER A 323 15.07 4.27 -5.04
N SER A 324 15.11 3.26 -4.16
CA SER A 324 16.28 2.96 -3.34
C SER A 324 17.48 2.46 -4.18
N ALA A 325 17.20 1.81 -5.31
CA ALA A 325 18.22 1.31 -6.25
C ALA A 325 18.60 2.31 -7.37
N ASP A 326 18.12 3.57 -7.29
CA ASP A 326 18.35 4.62 -8.30
C ASP A 326 17.85 4.30 -9.71
N LEU A 327 16.82 3.47 -9.81
CA LEU A 327 16.18 3.16 -11.09
C LEU A 327 15.13 4.19 -11.48
N ILE A 328 14.58 4.90 -10.49
CA ILE A 328 13.59 5.98 -10.66
C ILE A 328 13.85 7.09 -9.64
N PRO A 329 13.39 8.34 -9.90
CA PRO A 329 13.52 9.44 -8.95
C PRO A 329 12.93 9.12 -7.58
N THR A 330 13.61 9.51 -6.50
CA THR A 330 13.16 9.25 -5.13
C THR A 330 11.81 9.89 -4.83
N LYS A 331 10.91 9.15 -4.21
CA LYS A 331 9.53 9.61 -3.94
C LYS A 331 9.13 9.66 -2.47
N GLY A 332 10.00 9.20 -1.54
CA GLY A 332 9.69 9.17 -0.12
C GLY A 332 8.44 8.31 0.17
N MET A 333 8.34 7.15 -0.47
CA MET A 333 7.28 6.17 -0.24
C MET A 333 7.83 5.02 0.60
N THR A 334 7.08 4.62 1.62
CA THR A 334 7.48 3.53 2.51
C THR A 334 7.34 2.16 1.84
N LEU A 335 8.21 1.22 2.19
CA LEU A 335 8.09 -0.19 1.82
C LEU A 335 6.99 -0.84 2.68
N PRO A 336 5.87 -1.32 2.09
CA PRO A 336 4.72 -1.81 2.86
C PRO A 336 5.08 -2.91 3.85
N LEU A 337 4.60 -2.82 5.09
CA LEU A 337 4.84 -3.73 6.21
C LEU A 337 6.29 -3.77 6.73
N ILE A 338 7.25 -3.13 6.08
CA ILE A 338 8.68 -3.14 6.47
C ILE A 338 9.12 -1.77 7.00
N SER A 339 8.99 -0.70 6.19
CA SER A 339 9.51 0.62 6.56
C SER A 339 8.93 1.13 7.87
N TYR A 340 9.75 1.89 8.61
CA TYR A 340 9.25 2.69 9.71
C TYR A 340 8.28 3.75 9.21
N GLY A 341 7.13 3.81 9.87
CA GLY A 341 6.10 4.80 9.58
C GLY A 341 4.80 4.40 10.26
N GLY A 342 4.40 5.12 11.33
CA GLY A 342 3.24 4.73 12.13
C GLY A 342 1.96 4.58 11.30
N SER A 343 1.55 5.62 10.59
CA SER A 343 0.35 5.58 9.73
C SER A 343 0.51 4.63 8.55
N SER A 344 1.68 4.58 7.93
CA SER A 344 1.94 3.70 6.78
C SER A 344 1.89 2.23 7.16
N LEU A 345 2.46 1.84 8.30
CA LEU A 345 2.43 0.46 8.79
C LEU A 345 0.99 0.01 9.10
N VAL A 346 0.22 0.87 9.77
CA VAL A 346 -1.19 0.59 10.10
C VAL A 346 -2.05 0.52 8.83
N ALA A 347 -1.85 1.44 7.88
CA ALA A 347 -2.54 1.44 6.59
C ALA A 347 -2.16 0.22 5.73
N SER A 348 -0.89 -0.21 5.77
CA SER A 348 -0.44 -1.45 5.12
C SER A 348 -1.06 -2.69 5.77
N GLY A 349 -1.23 -2.69 7.09
CA GLY A 349 -1.98 -3.71 7.82
C GLY A 349 -3.45 -3.76 7.40
N LEU A 350 -4.10 -2.59 7.27
CA LEU A 350 -5.46 -2.47 6.74
C LEU A 350 -5.54 -3.02 5.30
N THR A 351 -4.61 -2.62 4.42
CA THR A 351 -4.55 -3.09 3.03
C THR A 351 -4.45 -4.61 2.98
N MET A 352 -3.53 -5.20 3.75
CA MET A 352 -3.36 -6.65 3.79
C MET A 352 -4.58 -7.36 4.39
N GLY A 353 -5.20 -6.78 5.43
CA GLY A 353 -6.45 -7.29 6.01
C GLY A 353 -7.59 -7.33 4.99
N LEU A 354 -7.73 -6.27 4.18
CA LEU A 354 -8.70 -6.20 3.07
C LEU A 354 -8.38 -7.22 1.97
N ILE A 355 -7.10 -7.38 1.59
CA ILE A 355 -6.68 -8.42 0.63
C ILE A 355 -7.07 -9.80 1.16
N LEU A 356 -6.70 -10.13 2.40
CA LEU A 356 -7.02 -11.41 3.02
C LEU A 356 -8.54 -11.66 3.08
N ALA A 357 -9.34 -10.62 3.41
CA ALA A 357 -10.79 -10.74 3.48
C ALA A 357 -11.44 -10.98 2.11
N LEU A 358 -11.01 -10.22 1.09
CA LEU A 358 -11.61 -10.26 -0.25
C LEU A 358 -11.14 -11.45 -1.10
N THR A 359 -10.01 -12.06 -0.75
CA THR A 359 -9.45 -13.25 -1.44
C THR A 359 -9.72 -14.57 -0.71
N ARG A 360 -10.62 -14.58 0.30
CA ARG A 360 -11.01 -15.80 1.04
C ARG A 360 -11.74 -16.78 0.12
N ARG A 361 -11.49 -18.08 0.33
CA ARG A 361 -12.28 -19.14 -0.30
C ARG A 361 -13.69 -19.16 0.28
N ARG A 362 -14.66 -18.63 -0.44
CA ARG A 362 -16.08 -18.74 -0.10
C ARG A 362 -16.66 -19.92 -0.85
N ALA A 363 -17.54 -20.68 -0.19
CA ALA A 363 -18.39 -21.64 -0.91
C ALA A 363 -19.25 -20.85 -1.91
N PRO A 364 -19.44 -21.34 -3.14
CA PRO A 364 -20.36 -20.72 -4.08
C PRO A 364 -21.70 -20.48 -3.38
N TYR A 365 -22.22 -19.26 -3.49
CA TYR A 365 -23.52 -18.92 -2.96
C TYR A 365 -24.54 -19.80 -3.68
N SER A 366 -24.89 -20.95 -3.10
CA SER A 366 -25.97 -21.75 -3.61
C SER A 366 -27.22 -20.90 -3.48
N LEU A 367 -27.68 -20.33 -4.60
CA LEU A 367 -29.01 -19.76 -4.69
C LEU A 367 -29.98 -20.75 -4.03
N PRO A 368 -30.85 -20.32 -3.11
CA PRO A 368 -31.84 -21.19 -2.57
C PRO A 368 -32.57 -21.79 -3.77
N ARG A 369 -32.43 -23.12 -3.96
CA ARG A 369 -33.19 -23.84 -4.97
C ARG A 369 -34.61 -23.35 -4.82
N ARG A 370 -35.14 -22.62 -5.81
CA ARG A 370 -36.58 -22.45 -5.95
C ARG A 370 -37.16 -23.86 -5.91
N ARG A 371 -37.72 -24.25 -4.77
CA ARG A 371 -38.63 -25.41 -4.70
C ARG A 371 -39.69 -25.10 -5.73
N HIS A 372 -39.62 -25.81 -6.82
CA HIS A 372 -40.62 -25.76 -7.84
C HIS A 372 -41.96 -26.07 -7.14
N LEU A 373 -42.83 -25.07 -7.20
CA LEU A 373 -44.26 -25.29 -7.13
C LEU A 373 -44.64 -26.20 -8.31
N GLN A 374 -44.47 -27.50 -8.14
CA GLN A 374 -44.95 -28.56 -8.99
C GLN A 374 -45.50 -29.64 -8.06
N GLU A 375 -46.55 -29.31 -7.33
CA GLU A 375 -47.51 -30.27 -6.77
C GLU A 375 -48.79 -29.49 -6.52
N ALA A 376 -49.52 -29.18 -7.59
CA ALA A 376 -50.93 -28.87 -7.56
C ALA A 376 -51.47 -28.90 -9.01
N VAL A 377 -51.69 -30.09 -9.56
CA VAL A 377 -52.76 -30.43 -10.47
C VAL A 377 -53.25 -31.82 -10.09
#